data_cbb0316c6ff12e7be4babe7f45d62982
#
_entry.id   cbb0316c6ff12e7be4babe7f45d62982
#
_cell.length_a   1.000
_cell.length_b   1.000
_cell.length_c   1.000
_cell.angle_alpha   90.00
_cell.angle_beta   90.00
_cell.angle_gamma   90.00
#
_symmetry.space_group_name_H-M   'P 1'
#
loop_
_entity.id
_entity.type
_entity.pdbx_description
1 polymer ?
#
loop_
_entity_poly.entity_id
_entity_poly.type
_entity_poly.pdbx_seq_one_letter_code
_entity_poly.pdbx_strand_id
1 'polypeptide(L)'
;MIMTIFTTSLRCRSLTTKLYSSSPTTLKTSTSTSTLNELRKQTVFDYDIEAFPFSQVVRQILELETSKTLPSLDQLHECEVASTFRLDANGNKINNLQYNWNRDRSRIDDGSHDVYKNFDAIYQKFIGEVIGPQLGGGRIVFQRAPTLRVVPPSLQPTGELHCDKDYHHQPSELNYWLIVTSHCYDNNSLWIESEPNKNDFTPVQINYGQYVRFYGNLCRHQTFPNNTNMTRISLDFRCVSDNSGGHDPDFRKGVRRGAKAKWQNKFDVGGFYSELFC
;
A
#
# COMPACT_ATOMS: atom_id res chain seq x y z
N MET A 1 -44.52 53.51 -3.16
CA MET A 1 -43.14 53.78 -2.71
C MET A 1 -42.23 53.02 -3.63
N ILE A 2 -41.67 53.68 -4.64
CA ILE A 2 -40.99 53.12 -5.78
C ILE A 2 -39.50 53.13 -5.42
N MET A 3 -38.84 51.97 -5.47
CA MET A 3 -37.42 51.87 -5.20
C MET A 3 -36.65 51.66 -6.52
N THR A 4 -35.89 52.69 -6.85
CA THR A 4 -35.12 52.80 -8.09
C THR A 4 -33.83 52.01 -7.97
N ILE A 5 -33.57 51.09 -8.91
CA ILE A 5 -32.32 50.31 -9.01
C ILE A 5 -31.38 51.05 -9.96
N PHE A 6 -30.19 51.44 -9.46
CA PHE A 6 -29.10 51.97 -10.27
C PHE A 6 -28.23 50.83 -10.82
N THR A 7 -28.17 50.74 -12.13
CA THR A 7 -27.20 49.89 -12.87
C THR A 7 -25.99 50.70 -13.27
N THR A 8 -24.80 50.38 -12.73
CA THR A 8 -23.52 50.94 -13.17
C THR A 8 -22.87 50.00 -14.16
N SER A 9 -22.77 50.50 -15.41
CA SER A 9 -22.05 49.85 -16.50
C SER A 9 -20.55 50.17 -16.41
N LEU A 10 -19.70 49.17 -16.23
CA LEU A 10 -18.26 49.28 -16.34
C LEU A 10 -17.81 48.83 -17.77
N ARG A 11 -17.34 49.80 -18.55
CA ARG A 11 -16.70 49.54 -19.86
C ARG A 11 -15.30 48.93 -19.65
N CYS A 12 -15.10 47.76 -20.16
CA CYS A 12 -13.79 47.12 -20.23
C CYS A 12 -13.07 47.60 -21.50
N ARG A 13 -11.88 48.23 -21.36
CA ARG A 13 -11.02 48.62 -22.49
C ARG A 13 -10.21 47.38 -22.92
N SER A 14 -10.26 47.07 -24.22
CA SER A 14 -9.45 46.06 -24.87
C SER A 14 -7.97 46.50 -24.94
N LEU A 15 -7.11 45.72 -24.31
CA LEU A 15 -5.66 45.78 -24.54
C LEU A 15 -5.28 44.66 -25.50
N THR A 16 -4.93 45.01 -26.71
CA THR A 16 -4.32 44.10 -27.71
C THR A 16 -2.89 43.77 -27.31
N THR A 17 -2.68 42.55 -26.81
CA THR A 17 -1.33 42.01 -26.58
C THR A 17 -0.92 41.15 -27.77
N LYS A 18 0.21 41.49 -28.40
CA LYS A 18 0.84 40.73 -29.48
C LYS A 18 1.22 39.33 -28.97
N LEU A 19 0.67 38.28 -29.58
CA LEU A 19 1.08 36.90 -29.40
C LEU A 19 2.48 36.70 -30.02
N TYR A 20 3.48 36.49 -29.18
CA TYR A 20 4.72 35.85 -29.57
C TYR A 20 4.48 34.32 -29.53
N SER A 21 4.57 33.69 -30.70
CA SER A 21 4.56 32.25 -30.82
C SER A 21 5.92 31.72 -30.36
N SER A 22 5.98 31.21 -29.11
CA SER A 22 7.07 30.34 -28.67
C SER A 22 6.57 28.91 -28.74
N SER A 23 7.25 28.08 -29.52
CA SER A 23 7.06 26.64 -29.58
C SER A 23 7.15 26.03 -28.18
N PRO A 24 6.30 25.02 -27.82
CA PRO A 24 6.42 24.38 -26.54
C PRO A 24 7.72 23.54 -26.49
N THR A 25 8.71 24.07 -25.80
CA THR A 25 9.86 23.25 -25.38
C THR A 25 9.36 22.24 -24.39
N THR A 26 9.29 20.97 -24.81
CA THR A 26 8.99 19.85 -23.93
C THR A 26 10.11 19.76 -22.89
N LEU A 27 9.91 20.33 -21.71
CA LEU A 27 10.76 20.05 -20.56
C LEU A 27 10.60 18.55 -20.22
N LYS A 28 11.53 17.75 -20.72
CA LYS A 28 11.79 16.43 -20.12
C LYS A 28 12.34 16.71 -18.72
N THR A 29 11.50 16.64 -17.70
CA THR A 29 11.91 16.58 -16.30
C THR A 29 12.73 15.31 -16.12
N SER A 30 14.05 15.44 -16.24
CA SER A 30 14.96 14.37 -15.83
C SER A 30 14.84 14.28 -14.31
N THR A 31 14.08 13.31 -13.82
CA THR A 31 14.14 12.89 -12.42
C THR A 31 15.59 12.59 -12.11
N SER A 32 16.22 13.36 -11.23
CA SER A 32 17.65 13.19 -11.00
C SER A 32 17.86 11.80 -10.38
N THR A 33 18.90 11.09 -10.80
CA THR A 33 19.28 9.77 -10.24
C THR A 33 19.38 9.80 -8.72
N SER A 34 19.71 10.96 -8.15
CA SER A 34 19.72 11.20 -6.70
C SER A 34 18.34 11.07 -6.06
N THR A 35 17.29 11.61 -6.68
CA THR A 35 15.91 11.53 -6.16
C THR A 35 15.42 10.08 -6.12
N LEU A 36 15.65 9.30 -7.18
CA LEU A 36 15.26 7.90 -7.22
C LEU A 36 15.99 7.05 -6.18
N ASN A 37 17.29 7.28 -5.98
CA ASN A 37 18.06 6.59 -4.96
C ASN A 37 17.56 6.91 -3.55
N GLU A 38 17.18 8.16 -3.27
CA GLU A 38 16.58 8.53 -1.98
C GLU A 38 15.21 7.88 -1.76
N LEU A 39 14.39 7.78 -2.79
CA LEU A 39 13.09 7.09 -2.70
C LEU A 39 13.25 5.59 -2.39
N ARG A 40 14.33 4.97 -2.85
CA ARG A 40 14.63 3.54 -2.65
C ARG A 40 15.23 3.19 -1.29
N LYS A 41 15.71 4.18 -0.55
CA LYS A 41 16.21 3.95 0.82
C LYS A 41 15.09 3.50 1.76
N GLN A 42 15.40 2.50 2.57
CA GLN A 42 14.51 2.12 3.67
C GLN A 42 14.35 3.30 4.63
N THR A 43 13.13 3.75 4.84
CA THR A 43 12.81 4.92 5.66
C THR A 43 11.53 4.69 6.43
N VAL A 44 11.55 5.00 7.72
CA VAL A 44 10.37 4.96 8.60
C VAL A 44 9.75 6.36 8.66
N PHE A 45 8.44 6.43 8.64
CA PHE A 45 7.64 7.65 8.70
C PHE A 45 6.54 7.49 9.74
N ASP A 46 6.11 8.61 10.31
CA ASP A 46 4.92 8.68 11.16
C ASP A 46 3.70 9.08 10.33
N TYR A 47 2.50 8.72 10.82
CA TYR A 47 1.23 9.20 10.28
C TYR A 47 0.23 9.47 11.41
N ASP A 48 -0.74 10.34 11.14
CA ASP A 48 -1.80 10.70 12.07
C ASP A 48 -2.81 9.54 12.21
N ILE A 49 -2.84 8.88 13.36
CA ILE A 49 -3.71 7.74 13.65
C ILE A 49 -5.18 8.14 13.84
N GLU A 50 -5.46 9.39 14.16
CA GLU A 50 -6.84 9.91 14.26
C GLU A 50 -7.41 10.17 12.86
N ALA A 51 -6.57 10.71 11.95
CA ALA A 51 -6.96 10.93 10.56
C ALA A 51 -7.04 9.61 9.76
N PHE A 52 -6.24 8.60 10.14
CA PHE A 52 -6.11 7.29 9.47
C PHE A 52 -6.16 6.13 10.48
N PRO A 53 -7.33 5.84 11.07
CA PRO A 53 -7.49 4.87 12.15
C PRO A 53 -7.50 3.41 11.66
N PHE A 54 -6.41 2.98 10.98
CA PHE A 54 -6.32 1.65 10.37
C PHE A 54 -6.56 0.50 11.34
N SER A 55 -6.07 0.59 12.59
CA SER A 55 -6.28 -0.45 13.60
C SER A 55 -7.76 -0.64 13.92
N GLN A 56 -8.48 0.48 14.10
CA GLN A 56 -9.90 0.45 14.39
C GLN A 56 -10.72 -0.16 13.25
N VAL A 57 -10.45 0.27 12.01
CA VAL A 57 -11.24 -0.17 10.84
C VAL A 57 -10.92 -1.62 10.48
N VAL A 58 -9.65 -2.04 10.55
CA VAL A 58 -9.27 -3.45 10.38
C VAL A 58 -9.92 -4.32 11.44
N ARG A 59 -9.96 -3.88 12.70
CA ARG A 59 -10.67 -4.58 13.78
C ARG A 59 -12.15 -4.77 13.44
N GLN A 60 -12.84 -3.71 13.01
CA GLN A 60 -14.26 -3.79 12.63
C GLN A 60 -14.52 -4.80 11.50
N ILE A 61 -13.63 -4.85 10.50
CA ILE A 61 -13.71 -5.83 9.42
C ILE A 61 -13.53 -7.26 9.96
N LEU A 62 -12.52 -7.47 10.80
CA LEU A 62 -12.27 -8.79 11.39
C LEU A 62 -13.42 -9.24 12.32
N GLU A 63 -14.03 -8.32 13.06
CA GLU A 63 -15.21 -8.59 13.88
C GLU A 63 -16.44 -8.95 13.02
N LEU A 64 -16.63 -8.27 11.91
CA LEU A 64 -17.68 -8.59 10.92
C LEU A 64 -17.48 -9.99 10.33
N GLU A 65 -16.26 -10.30 9.85
CA GLU A 65 -15.92 -11.58 9.23
C GLU A 65 -16.03 -12.77 10.20
N THR A 66 -15.80 -12.53 11.47
CA THR A 66 -15.84 -13.58 12.50
C THR A 66 -17.17 -13.65 13.24
N SER A 67 -18.02 -12.64 13.12
CA SER A 67 -19.22 -12.45 13.92
C SER A 67 -18.96 -12.47 15.43
N LYS A 68 -17.75 -12.04 15.84
CA LYS A 68 -17.30 -12.02 17.25
C LYS A 68 -16.68 -10.68 17.58
N THR A 69 -16.89 -10.19 18.80
CA THR A 69 -16.09 -9.09 19.35
C THR A 69 -14.69 -9.59 19.65
N LEU A 70 -13.68 -8.91 19.10
CA LEU A 70 -12.30 -9.28 19.28
C LEU A 70 -11.68 -8.57 20.50
N PRO A 71 -10.76 -9.22 21.23
CA PRO A 71 -9.93 -8.55 22.22
C PRO A 71 -8.95 -7.58 21.55
N SER A 72 -7.83 -7.30 22.16
CA SER A 72 -6.73 -6.61 21.48
C SER A 72 -6.32 -7.37 20.22
N LEU A 73 -6.03 -6.65 19.12
CA LEU A 73 -5.49 -7.28 17.91
C LEU A 73 -4.15 -7.97 18.15
N ASP A 74 -3.38 -7.49 19.12
CA ASP A 74 -2.12 -8.10 19.55
C ASP A 74 -2.33 -9.50 20.15
N GLN A 75 -3.51 -9.77 20.71
CA GLN A 75 -3.89 -11.05 21.33
C GLN A 75 -4.87 -11.85 20.48
N LEU A 76 -4.97 -11.57 19.20
CA LEU A 76 -5.89 -12.27 18.30
C LEU A 76 -5.68 -13.79 18.32
N HIS A 77 -4.45 -14.26 18.56
CA HIS A 77 -4.11 -15.69 18.65
C HIS A 77 -4.72 -16.41 19.88
N GLU A 78 -5.15 -15.68 20.90
CA GLU A 78 -5.82 -16.25 22.08
C GLU A 78 -7.31 -16.50 21.83
N CYS A 79 -7.85 -15.99 20.70
CA CYS A 79 -9.23 -16.21 20.35
C CYS A 79 -9.42 -17.51 19.58
N GLU A 80 -10.56 -18.17 19.76
CA GLU A 80 -10.96 -19.33 18.95
C GLU A 80 -10.96 -19.04 17.44
N VAL A 81 -11.06 -17.76 17.06
CA VAL A 81 -10.97 -17.28 15.68
C VAL A 81 -9.60 -17.58 15.05
N ALA A 82 -8.55 -17.57 15.86
CA ALA A 82 -7.21 -17.93 15.41
C ALA A 82 -7.09 -19.39 15.00
N SER A 83 -8.00 -20.27 15.46
CA SER A 83 -8.03 -21.69 15.09
C SER A 83 -8.59 -21.95 13.69
N THR A 84 -9.14 -20.94 13.01
CA THR A 84 -9.65 -21.06 11.63
C THR A 84 -8.53 -21.04 10.59
N PHE A 85 -7.44 -21.75 10.85
CA PHE A 85 -6.45 -22.04 9.82
C PHE A 85 -6.99 -23.13 8.89
N ARG A 86 -6.94 -22.88 7.59
CA ARG A 86 -7.07 -23.93 6.58
C ARG A 86 -5.69 -24.32 6.09
N LEU A 87 -5.59 -25.52 5.53
CA LEU A 87 -4.39 -25.92 4.79
C LEU A 87 -4.54 -25.48 3.33
N ASP A 88 -3.48 -24.93 2.74
CA ASP A 88 -3.39 -24.77 1.30
C ASP A 88 -3.09 -26.10 0.60
N ALA A 89 -2.99 -26.10 -0.72
CA ALA A 89 -2.67 -27.29 -1.51
C ALA A 89 -1.32 -27.92 -1.16
N ASN A 90 -0.45 -27.21 -0.45
CA ASN A 90 0.88 -27.66 -0.03
C ASN A 90 0.92 -28.05 1.47
N GLY A 91 -0.23 -28.03 2.16
CA GLY A 91 -0.31 -28.35 3.58
C GLY A 91 0.08 -27.20 4.53
N ASN A 92 0.31 -25.98 4.03
CA ASN A 92 0.62 -24.84 4.88
C ASN A 92 -0.66 -24.30 5.53
N LYS A 93 -0.56 -23.92 6.80
CA LYS A 93 -1.66 -23.27 7.51
C LYS A 93 -1.84 -21.85 6.97
N ILE A 94 -2.99 -21.59 6.35
CA ILE A 94 -3.41 -20.25 5.93
C ILE A 94 -4.44 -19.74 6.93
N ASN A 95 -4.18 -18.54 7.47
CA ASN A 95 -5.18 -17.86 8.28
C ASN A 95 -6.37 -17.47 7.39
N ASN A 96 -7.57 -17.96 7.72
CA ASN A 96 -8.77 -17.72 6.94
C ASN A 96 -9.10 -16.23 6.83
N LEU A 97 -8.87 -15.43 7.87
CA LEU A 97 -9.10 -13.98 7.83
C LEU A 97 -8.22 -13.31 6.78
N GLN A 98 -6.92 -13.61 6.79
CA GLN A 98 -5.99 -13.10 5.78
C GLN A 98 -6.37 -13.56 4.38
N TYR A 99 -6.78 -14.84 4.25
CA TYR A 99 -7.17 -15.39 2.96
C TYR A 99 -8.44 -14.74 2.43
N ASN A 100 -9.47 -14.59 3.24
CA ASN A 100 -10.73 -13.96 2.85
C ASN A 100 -10.50 -12.51 2.45
N TRP A 101 -9.77 -11.74 3.25
CA TRP A 101 -9.38 -10.37 2.93
C TRP A 101 -8.71 -10.28 1.55
N ASN A 102 -7.72 -11.13 1.29
CA ASN A 102 -6.94 -11.05 0.06
C ASN A 102 -7.65 -11.65 -1.16
N ARG A 103 -8.64 -12.53 -0.96
CA ARG A 103 -9.39 -13.19 -2.03
C ARG A 103 -10.68 -12.48 -2.38
N ASP A 104 -11.46 -12.11 -1.39
CA ASP A 104 -12.86 -11.70 -1.56
C ASP A 104 -13.00 -10.18 -1.79
N ARG A 105 -12.10 -9.61 -2.57
CA ARG A 105 -12.18 -8.19 -2.93
C ARG A 105 -13.37 -7.85 -3.80
N SER A 106 -13.94 -8.83 -4.52
CA SER A 106 -15.22 -8.67 -5.19
C SER A 106 -16.35 -8.28 -4.23
N ARG A 107 -16.26 -8.70 -2.95
CA ARG A 107 -17.19 -8.28 -1.92
C ARG A 107 -17.03 -6.81 -1.49
N ILE A 108 -15.85 -6.24 -1.65
CA ILE A 108 -15.61 -4.82 -1.43
C ILE A 108 -16.30 -4.02 -2.54
N ASP A 109 -16.25 -4.53 -3.77
CA ASP A 109 -16.81 -3.87 -4.95
C ASP A 109 -18.35 -3.94 -5.01
N ASP A 110 -18.99 -4.97 -4.45
CA ASP A 110 -20.44 -5.11 -4.45
C ASP A 110 -21.15 -4.23 -3.41
N GLY A 111 -20.36 -3.51 -2.61
CA GLY A 111 -20.85 -2.54 -1.64
C GLY A 111 -21.65 -3.15 -0.49
N SER A 112 -21.54 -4.46 -0.26
CA SER A 112 -22.34 -5.19 0.72
C SER A 112 -22.05 -4.78 2.18
N HIS A 113 -20.88 -4.14 2.45
CA HIS A 113 -20.51 -3.74 3.80
C HIS A 113 -19.90 -2.35 3.86
N ASP A 114 -20.55 -1.44 4.57
CA ASP A 114 -20.07 -0.05 4.75
C ASP A 114 -18.68 0.04 5.41
N VAL A 115 -18.31 -0.95 6.22
CA VAL A 115 -16.99 -0.99 6.87
C VAL A 115 -15.86 -1.17 5.86
N TYR A 116 -16.07 -1.95 4.80
CA TYR A 116 -15.07 -2.11 3.71
C TYR A 116 -14.95 -0.84 2.89
N LYS A 117 -16.07 -0.17 2.58
CA LYS A 117 -16.05 1.13 1.91
C LYS A 117 -15.32 2.18 2.72
N ASN A 118 -15.54 2.18 4.04
CA ASN A 118 -14.83 3.07 4.96
C ASN A 118 -13.32 2.81 4.95
N PHE A 119 -12.91 1.54 4.97
CA PHE A 119 -11.50 1.18 4.84
C PHE A 119 -10.90 1.69 3.53
N ASP A 120 -11.58 1.46 2.40
CA ASP A 120 -11.12 1.91 1.09
C ASP A 120 -10.98 3.44 1.02
N ALA A 121 -11.94 4.17 1.58
CA ALA A 121 -11.90 5.63 1.62
C ALA A 121 -10.71 6.14 2.45
N ILE A 122 -10.46 5.55 3.63
CA ILE A 122 -9.32 5.88 4.50
C ILE A 122 -8.01 5.53 3.79
N TYR A 123 -7.93 4.36 3.15
CA TYR A 123 -6.73 3.93 2.46
C TYR A 123 -6.40 4.83 1.26
N GLN A 124 -7.37 5.15 0.40
CA GLN A 124 -7.17 6.06 -0.73
C GLN A 124 -6.79 7.47 -0.27
N LYS A 125 -7.42 7.96 0.81
CA LYS A 125 -7.04 9.22 1.44
C LYS A 125 -5.59 9.18 1.94
N PHE A 126 -5.18 8.08 2.58
CA PHE A 126 -3.79 7.88 3.02
C PHE A 126 -2.80 7.91 1.85
N ILE A 127 -3.12 7.23 0.75
CA ILE A 127 -2.30 7.29 -0.47
C ILE A 127 -2.20 8.74 -0.99
N GLY A 128 -3.30 9.47 -1.06
CA GLY A 128 -3.32 10.84 -1.59
C GLY A 128 -2.63 11.87 -0.70
N GLU A 129 -2.92 11.85 0.60
CA GLU A 129 -2.50 12.90 1.52
C GLU A 129 -1.16 12.62 2.21
N VAL A 130 -0.76 11.34 2.34
CA VAL A 130 0.47 10.96 3.06
C VAL A 130 1.54 10.44 2.10
N ILE A 131 1.20 9.49 1.24
CA ILE A 131 2.18 8.85 0.35
C ILE A 131 2.47 9.73 -0.87
N GLY A 132 1.45 10.29 -1.51
CA GLY A 132 1.59 11.10 -2.72
C GLY A 132 2.58 12.26 -2.58
N PRO A 133 2.50 13.12 -1.55
CA PRO A 133 3.45 14.20 -1.33
C PRO A 133 4.90 13.71 -1.18
N GLN A 134 5.14 12.57 -0.54
CA GLN A 134 6.48 11.98 -0.40
C GLN A 134 7.05 11.48 -1.72
N LEU A 135 6.19 11.14 -2.66
CA LEU A 135 6.56 10.72 -4.01
C LEU A 135 6.68 11.91 -4.99
N GLY A 136 6.49 13.14 -4.49
CA GLY A 136 6.58 14.37 -5.27
C GLY A 136 5.28 14.79 -5.94
N GLY A 137 4.16 14.20 -5.54
CA GLY A 137 2.83 14.47 -6.12
C GLY A 137 2.65 13.95 -7.54
N GLY A 138 1.64 14.49 -8.24
CA GLY A 138 1.30 14.08 -9.59
C GLY A 138 0.52 12.77 -9.64
N ARG A 139 0.71 11.98 -10.69
CA ARG A 139 0.06 10.69 -10.87
C ARG A 139 0.69 9.62 -9.98
N ILE A 140 -0.10 9.04 -9.10
CA ILE A 140 0.29 7.90 -8.26
C ILE A 140 -0.53 6.68 -8.68
N VAL A 141 0.15 5.62 -9.10
CA VAL A 141 -0.44 4.29 -9.32
C VAL A 141 -0.13 3.44 -8.11
N PHE A 142 -1.14 2.86 -7.49
CA PHE A 142 -0.99 2.14 -6.22
C PHE A 142 -1.77 0.84 -6.22
N GLN A 143 -1.33 -0.13 -5.44
CA GLN A 143 -2.06 -1.38 -5.23
C GLN A 143 -3.43 -1.04 -4.66
N ARG A 144 -4.50 -1.34 -5.42
CA ARG A 144 -5.88 -0.92 -5.12
C ARG A 144 -6.32 -1.33 -3.72
N ALA A 145 -5.86 -2.49 -3.29
CA ALA A 145 -6.15 -2.92 -1.95
C ALA A 145 -4.89 -3.54 -1.33
N PRO A 146 -4.48 -3.08 -0.16
CA PRO A 146 -3.31 -3.61 0.51
C PRO A 146 -3.48 -5.09 0.86
N THR A 147 -2.37 -5.81 0.92
CA THR A 147 -2.37 -7.19 1.38
C THR A 147 -2.40 -7.19 2.91
N LEU A 148 -3.41 -7.86 3.49
CA LEU A 148 -3.45 -8.10 4.93
C LEU A 148 -2.57 -9.30 5.28
N ARG A 149 -1.75 -9.14 6.31
CA ARG A 149 -0.94 -10.21 6.92
C ARG A 149 -1.33 -10.36 8.39
N VAL A 150 -1.75 -11.55 8.78
CA VAL A 150 -2.02 -11.92 10.18
C VAL A 150 -1.01 -12.98 10.59
N VAL A 151 -0.11 -12.62 11.50
CA VAL A 151 1.03 -13.45 11.91
C VAL A 151 0.95 -13.70 13.43
N PRO A 152 0.26 -14.75 13.84
CA PRO A 152 0.22 -15.16 15.24
C PRO A 152 1.58 -15.73 15.68
N PRO A 153 1.81 -15.90 16.97
CA PRO A 153 2.90 -16.73 17.48
C PRO A 153 2.93 -18.08 16.77
N SER A 154 4.05 -18.46 16.20
CA SER A 154 4.16 -19.66 15.35
C SER A 154 5.59 -20.14 15.25
N LEU A 155 5.76 -21.47 15.09
CA LEU A 155 7.05 -22.08 14.78
C LEU A 155 7.38 -22.06 13.28
N GLN A 156 6.46 -21.59 12.44
CA GLN A 156 6.64 -21.51 11.00
C GLN A 156 6.72 -20.05 10.53
N PRO A 157 7.62 -19.71 9.63
CA PRO A 157 7.65 -18.38 9.00
C PRO A 157 6.43 -18.21 8.10
N THR A 158 5.97 -16.97 7.96
CA THR A 158 4.82 -16.62 7.09
C THR A 158 5.24 -16.06 5.74
N GLY A 159 6.50 -15.69 5.57
CA GLY A 159 7.07 -15.17 4.33
C GLY A 159 8.46 -15.72 4.08
N GLU A 160 8.62 -16.40 2.94
CA GLU A 160 9.92 -16.88 2.49
C GLU A 160 10.83 -15.74 2.06
N LEU A 161 12.14 -15.97 2.08
CA LEU A 161 13.15 -15.03 1.56
C LEU A 161 12.94 -14.82 0.06
N HIS A 162 12.68 -13.58 -0.34
CA HIS A 162 12.50 -13.20 -1.74
C HIS A 162 12.76 -11.71 -1.97
N CYS A 163 12.85 -11.31 -3.23
CA CYS A 163 12.60 -9.94 -3.65
C CYS A 163 11.41 -9.92 -4.62
N ASP A 164 10.75 -8.78 -4.75
CA ASP A 164 9.51 -8.67 -5.55
C ASP A 164 9.75 -8.91 -7.05
N LYS A 165 10.97 -8.68 -7.54
CA LYS A 165 11.40 -9.06 -8.89
C LYS A 165 11.19 -10.55 -9.18
N ASP A 166 11.36 -11.43 -8.17
CA ASP A 166 11.14 -12.88 -8.32
C ASP A 166 9.69 -13.22 -8.65
N TYR A 167 8.78 -12.31 -8.26
CA TYR A 167 7.34 -12.36 -8.56
C TYR A 167 6.95 -11.45 -9.72
N HIS A 168 7.94 -10.97 -10.49
CA HIS A 168 7.78 -10.13 -11.67
C HIS A 168 7.10 -8.77 -11.37
N HIS A 169 7.37 -8.16 -10.26
CA HIS A 169 7.01 -6.77 -9.99
C HIS A 169 7.91 -5.81 -10.78
N GLN A 170 7.36 -4.65 -11.18
CA GLN A 170 8.12 -3.68 -11.97
C GLN A 170 9.15 -2.92 -11.12
N PRO A 171 10.29 -2.51 -11.72
CA PRO A 171 11.39 -1.87 -10.98
C PRO A 171 11.05 -0.50 -10.38
N SER A 172 9.98 0.12 -10.83
CA SER A 172 9.51 1.42 -10.35
C SER A 172 8.66 1.34 -9.07
N GLU A 173 8.26 0.13 -8.66
CA GLU A 173 7.48 -0.06 -7.45
C GLU A 173 8.31 0.21 -6.18
N LEU A 174 7.70 0.96 -5.26
CA LEU A 174 8.16 1.14 -3.89
C LEU A 174 7.19 0.44 -2.96
N ASN A 175 7.74 -0.31 -2.03
CA ASN A 175 6.97 -1.06 -1.04
C ASN A 175 6.70 -0.20 0.18
N TYR A 176 5.48 -0.31 0.68
CA TYR A 176 5.03 0.30 1.92
C TYR A 176 4.49 -0.78 2.83
N TRP A 177 4.91 -0.75 4.08
CA TRP A 177 4.49 -1.71 5.07
C TRP A 177 4.18 -0.98 6.38
N LEU A 178 2.98 -1.17 6.91
CA LEU A 178 2.52 -0.61 8.17
C LEU A 178 1.87 -1.69 9.03
N ILE A 179 1.91 -1.51 10.34
CA ILE A 179 1.25 -2.39 11.30
C ILE A 179 -0.04 -1.76 11.82
N VAL A 180 -1.00 -2.60 12.14
CA VAL A 180 -2.27 -2.20 12.79
C VAL A 180 -2.37 -2.71 14.22
N THR A 181 -1.44 -3.57 14.65
CA THR A 181 -1.16 -3.96 16.02
C THR A 181 -0.28 -2.92 16.71
N SER A 182 -0.09 -3.01 18.03
CA SER A 182 0.56 -1.95 18.81
C SER A 182 2.01 -1.67 18.41
N HIS A 183 2.80 -2.72 18.20
CA HIS A 183 4.22 -2.63 17.78
C HIS A 183 4.71 -3.91 17.13
N CYS A 184 5.83 -3.83 16.44
CA CYS A 184 6.57 -5.00 15.95
C CYS A 184 8.07 -4.85 16.21
N TYR A 185 8.70 -5.98 16.49
CA TYR A 185 10.14 -6.08 16.77
C TYR A 185 10.61 -7.52 16.53
N ASP A 186 11.90 -7.71 16.38
CA ASP A 186 12.52 -9.03 16.23
C ASP A 186 11.74 -9.96 15.27
N ASN A 187 11.43 -11.18 15.70
CA ASN A 187 10.87 -12.21 14.83
C ASN A 187 9.38 -12.05 14.54
N ASN A 188 8.66 -11.14 15.20
CA ASN A 188 7.30 -10.85 14.75
C ASN A 188 7.26 -9.81 13.63
N SER A 189 8.42 -9.30 13.21
CA SER A 189 8.57 -8.24 12.23
C SER A 189 8.94 -8.74 10.81
N LEU A 190 8.95 -7.81 9.87
CA LEU A 190 9.52 -7.97 8.55
C LEU A 190 11.03 -7.69 8.62
N TRP A 191 11.84 -8.59 8.08
CA TRP A 191 13.28 -8.45 7.97
C TRP A 191 13.65 -8.04 6.55
N ILE A 192 14.42 -6.98 6.41
CA ILE A 192 14.78 -6.39 5.12
C ILE A 192 16.29 -6.20 5.05
N GLU A 193 16.94 -6.53 3.90
CA GLU A 193 18.32 -6.13 3.65
C GLU A 193 18.39 -4.63 3.29
N SER A 194 19.44 -3.94 3.74
CA SER A 194 19.55 -2.49 3.59
C SER A 194 19.72 -2.04 2.14
N GLU A 195 20.39 -2.83 1.33
CA GLU A 195 20.62 -2.62 -0.08
C GLU A 195 20.64 -3.99 -0.82
N PRO A 196 20.39 -4.02 -2.12
CA PRO A 196 20.38 -5.28 -2.88
C PRO A 196 21.68 -6.09 -2.70
N ASN A 197 21.52 -7.37 -2.35
CA ASN A 197 22.57 -8.36 -2.18
C ASN A 197 23.56 -8.15 -1.02
N LYS A 198 23.29 -7.24 -0.08
CA LYS A 198 24.13 -7.06 1.11
C LYS A 198 24.02 -8.19 2.13
N ASN A 199 22.90 -8.89 2.19
CA ASN A 199 22.63 -9.95 3.18
C ASN A 199 22.68 -9.48 4.65
N ASP A 200 22.53 -8.20 4.90
CA ASP A 200 22.58 -7.57 6.21
C ASP A 200 21.18 -7.34 6.82
N PHE A 201 20.36 -8.38 6.80
CA PHE A 201 18.97 -8.32 7.22
C PHE A 201 18.79 -7.77 8.63
N THR A 202 17.92 -6.78 8.77
CA THR A 202 17.51 -6.23 10.07
C THR A 202 16.00 -6.21 10.19
N PRO A 203 15.44 -6.43 11.42
CA PRO A 203 14.01 -6.33 11.62
C PRO A 203 13.55 -4.88 11.54
N VAL A 204 12.42 -4.64 10.89
CA VAL A 204 11.73 -3.37 10.97
C VAL A 204 11.16 -3.21 12.37
N GLN A 205 11.51 -2.13 13.07
CA GLN A 205 11.00 -1.82 14.40
C GLN A 205 10.14 -0.57 14.31
N ILE A 206 8.83 -0.75 14.38
CA ILE A 206 7.84 0.34 14.30
C ILE A 206 6.68 0.10 15.27
N ASN A 207 6.03 1.18 15.64
CA ASN A 207 4.80 1.22 16.43
C ASN A 207 3.59 1.52 15.53
N TYR A 208 2.39 1.27 16.04
CA TYR A 208 1.17 1.77 15.42
C TYR A 208 1.26 3.30 15.25
N GLY A 209 0.89 3.78 14.09
CA GLY A 209 1.12 5.18 13.70
C GLY A 209 2.40 5.39 12.88
N GLN A 210 3.15 4.31 12.63
CA GLN A 210 4.35 4.33 11.79
C GLN A 210 4.22 3.37 10.60
N TYR A 211 4.96 3.66 9.54
CA TYR A 211 5.11 2.77 8.39
C TYR A 211 6.54 2.87 7.82
N VAL A 212 6.96 1.83 7.12
CA VAL A 212 8.24 1.81 6.42
C VAL A 212 8.01 1.83 4.92
N ARG A 213 8.80 2.64 4.20
CA ARG A 213 9.00 2.55 2.75
C ARG A 213 10.34 1.87 2.48
N PHE A 214 10.38 0.95 1.52
CA PHE A 214 11.60 0.27 1.11
C PHE A 214 11.53 -0.18 -0.35
N TYR A 215 12.67 -0.55 -0.93
CA TYR A 215 12.78 -1.01 -2.32
C TYR A 215 12.72 -2.53 -2.42
N GLY A 216 11.57 -3.12 -2.14
CA GLY A 216 11.36 -4.57 -2.15
C GLY A 216 11.55 -5.24 -3.50
N ASN A 217 11.59 -4.48 -4.61
CA ASN A 217 11.87 -5.05 -5.94
C ASN A 217 13.22 -5.78 -6.00
N LEU A 218 14.27 -5.21 -5.40
CA LEU A 218 15.62 -5.80 -5.38
C LEU A 218 16.13 -6.11 -3.96
N CYS A 219 15.72 -5.38 -2.94
CA CYS A 219 16.05 -5.69 -1.56
C CYS A 219 15.27 -6.92 -1.10
N ARG A 220 15.99 -7.97 -0.72
CA ARG A 220 15.37 -9.20 -0.24
C ARG A 220 14.77 -8.97 1.14
N HIS A 221 13.66 -9.61 1.36
CA HIS A 221 12.95 -9.52 2.63
C HIS A 221 12.27 -10.84 2.97
N GLN A 222 12.04 -11.06 4.26
CA GLN A 222 11.47 -12.30 4.79
C GLN A 222 10.82 -12.08 6.16
N THR A 223 10.13 -13.08 6.65
CA THR A 223 9.72 -13.18 8.03
C THR A 223 10.31 -14.44 8.66
N PHE A 224 10.60 -14.38 9.95
CA PHE A 224 10.97 -15.55 10.76
C PHE A 224 9.75 -16.10 11.49
N PRO A 225 9.85 -17.30 12.10
CA PRO A 225 8.85 -17.78 13.04
C PRO A 225 8.59 -16.74 14.12
N ASN A 226 7.34 -16.36 14.32
CA ASN A 226 6.98 -15.40 15.36
C ASN A 226 7.06 -16.07 16.73
N ASN A 227 8.18 -15.92 17.41
CA ASN A 227 8.45 -16.46 18.74
C ASN A 227 8.08 -15.50 19.87
N THR A 228 7.41 -14.41 19.57
CA THR A 228 6.87 -13.48 20.57
C THR A 228 5.52 -14.01 21.09
N ASN A 229 4.99 -13.35 22.11
CA ASN A 229 3.65 -13.64 22.65
C ASN A 229 2.55 -12.73 22.04
N MET A 230 2.80 -12.15 20.85
CA MET A 230 1.90 -11.18 20.23
C MET A 230 1.60 -11.58 18.79
N THR A 231 0.34 -11.43 18.39
CA THR A 231 0.00 -11.42 16.97
C THR A 231 0.43 -10.11 16.33
N ARG A 232 1.09 -10.17 15.18
CA ARG A 232 1.26 -9.00 14.31
C ARG A 232 0.21 -9.03 13.22
N ILE A 233 -0.44 -7.87 13.02
CA ILE A 233 -1.28 -7.62 11.86
C ILE A 233 -0.69 -6.44 11.11
N SER A 234 -0.50 -6.60 9.80
CA SER A 234 0.11 -5.58 8.96
C SER A 234 -0.57 -5.49 7.59
N LEU A 235 -0.43 -4.33 6.98
CA LEU A 235 -0.82 -4.07 5.59
C LEU A 235 0.45 -3.84 4.78
N ASP A 236 0.56 -4.52 3.64
CA ASP A 236 1.61 -4.26 2.65
C ASP A 236 0.99 -3.86 1.31
N PHE A 237 1.57 -2.85 0.68
CA PHE A 237 1.12 -2.34 -0.61
C PHE A 237 2.28 -1.69 -1.36
N ARG A 238 2.05 -1.42 -2.63
CA ARG A 238 3.05 -0.84 -3.53
C ARG A 238 2.49 0.40 -4.20
N CYS A 239 3.37 1.40 -4.38
CA CYS A 239 3.07 2.60 -5.14
C CYS A 239 4.13 2.84 -6.21
N VAL A 240 3.71 3.45 -7.30
CA VAL A 240 4.53 3.92 -8.41
C VAL A 240 4.19 5.36 -8.68
N SER A 241 5.22 6.20 -8.86
CA SER A 241 5.09 7.58 -9.35
C SER A 241 6.04 7.82 -10.51
N ASP A 242 5.88 8.93 -11.22
CA ASP A 242 6.83 9.31 -12.25
C ASP A 242 8.24 9.49 -11.67
N ASN A 243 8.35 9.96 -10.43
CA ASN A 243 9.62 10.11 -9.71
C ASN A 243 10.26 8.77 -9.29
N SER A 244 9.48 7.69 -9.18
CA SER A 244 10.00 6.34 -8.90
C SER A 244 10.35 5.55 -10.17
N GLY A 245 10.15 6.14 -11.35
CA GLY A 245 10.45 5.54 -12.65
C GLY A 245 9.24 5.31 -13.55
N GLY A 246 8.05 5.77 -13.12
CA GLY A 246 6.80 5.66 -13.87
C GLY A 246 6.19 4.26 -13.89
N HIS A 247 4.89 4.22 -14.14
CA HIS A 247 4.14 2.98 -14.29
C HIS A 247 4.24 2.45 -15.72
N ASP A 248 4.72 1.23 -15.87
CA ASP A 248 4.76 0.50 -17.15
C ASP A 248 3.63 -0.56 -17.18
N PRO A 249 2.51 -0.31 -17.86
CA PRO A 249 1.42 -1.27 -17.97
C PRO A 249 1.79 -2.49 -18.79
N ASP A 250 2.83 -2.37 -19.63
CA ASP A 250 3.26 -3.41 -20.56
C ASP A 250 4.43 -4.26 -20.02
N PHE A 251 4.92 -3.97 -18.85
CA PHE A 251 6.10 -4.59 -18.22
C PHE A 251 6.11 -6.14 -18.30
N ARG A 252 4.93 -6.75 -18.39
CA ARG A 252 4.77 -8.20 -18.48
C ARG A 252 4.30 -8.73 -19.82
N LYS A 253 4.12 -7.89 -20.82
CA LYS A 253 3.78 -8.38 -22.16
C LYS A 253 4.93 -9.24 -22.67
N GLY A 254 4.68 -10.53 -22.84
CA GLY A 254 5.65 -11.49 -23.35
C GLY A 254 6.29 -12.43 -22.33
N VAL A 255 6.04 -12.30 -21.04
CA VAL A 255 6.50 -13.28 -20.04
C VAL A 255 5.74 -14.59 -20.19
N ARG A 256 6.44 -15.68 -20.54
CA ARG A 256 5.86 -17.00 -20.72
C ARG A 256 5.21 -17.53 -19.44
N ARG A 257 4.03 -18.16 -19.60
CA ARG A 257 3.20 -18.70 -18.53
C ARG A 257 3.91 -19.83 -17.77
N GLY A 258 4.06 -19.68 -16.47
CA GLY A 258 4.45 -20.73 -15.53
C GLY A 258 3.50 -20.73 -14.33
N ALA A 259 3.74 -21.58 -13.31
CA ALA A 259 2.92 -21.65 -12.09
C ALA A 259 2.75 -20.30 -11.38
N LYS A 260 3.69 -19.37 -11.58
CA LYS A 260 3.64 -17.97 -11.10
C LYS A 260 2.79 -17.04 -11.99
N ALA A 261 2.24 -17.52 -13.10
CA ALA A 261 1.48 -16.72 -14.10
C ALA A 261 0.04 -16.41 -13.71
N LYS A 262 -0.45 -16.83 -12.54
CA LYS A 262 -1.76 -16.41 -11.98
C LYS A 262 -1.87 -14.90 -11.76
N TRP A 263 -0.83 -14.15 -12.06
CA TRP A 263 -0.67 -12.73 -11.82
C TRP A 263 -0.64 -11.90 -13.12
N GLN A 264 -1.19 -12.39 -14.21
CA GLN A 264 -1.10 -11.77 -15.55
C GLN A 264 -1.64 -10.33 -15.63
N ASN A 265 -2.59 -9.96 -14.76
CA ASN A 265 -3.22 -8.63 -14.76
C ASN A 265 -2.75 -7.75 -13.60
N LYS A 266 -1.53 -7.97 -13.06
CA LYS A 266 -1.06 -7.23 -11.88
C LYS A 266 -0.78 -5.76 -12.12
N PHE A 267 -0.68 -5.31 -13.36
CA PHE A 267 -0.31 -3.92 -13.66
C PHE A 267 -1.44 -3.12 -14.32
N ASP A 268 -2.61 -3.73 -14.48
CA ASP A 268 -3.76 -3.02 -15.04
C ASP A 268 -4.37 -2.06 -13.99
N VAL A 269 -4.43 -0.78 -14.33
CA VAL A 269 -5.22 0.20 -13.59
C VAL A 269 -6.71 -0.14 -13.77
N GLY A 270 -7.46 -0.14 -12.67
CA GLY A 270 -8.83 -0.67 -12.64
C GLY A 270 -8.94 -2.15 -12.23
N GLY A 271 -7.81 -2.88 -12.23
CA GLY A 271 -7.68 -4.25 -11.73
C GLY A 271 -6.94 -4.31 -10.39
N PHE A 272 -5.68 -4.78 -10.42
CA PHE A 272 -4.83 -4.84 -9.23
C PHE A 272 -4.39 -3.45 -8.75
N TYR A 273 -4.23 -2.50 -9.66
CA TYR A 273 -3.89 -1.12 -9.35
C TYR A 273 -5.08 -0.19 -9.51
N SER A 274 -5.05 0.88 -8.73
CA SER A 274 -5.81 2.12 -8.90
C SER A 274 -4.84 3.27 -9.13
N GLU A 275 -5.36 4.42 -9.53
CA GLU A 275 -4.58 5.64 -9.67
C GLU A 275 -5.30 6.82 -9.05
N LEU A 276 -4.52 7.81 -8.63
CA LEU A 276 -5.00 9.10 -8.20
C LEU A 276 -3.99 10.19 -8.58
N PHE A 277 -4.42 11.43 -8.50
CA PHE A 277 -3.60 12.61 -8.74
C PHE A 277 -3.54 13.45 -7.45
N CYS A 278 -2.33 13.72 -6.96
CA CYS A 278 -2.05 14.55 -5.79
C CYS A 278 -1.58 15.95 -6.18
#